data_72cadb34ab9afbb8b5f9f90ea5c6cf1e
#
_entry.id   72cadb34ab9afbb8b5f9f90ea5c6cf1e
#
_cell.length_a   1.000
_cell.length_b   1.000
_cell.length_c   1.000
_cell.angle_alpha   90.00
_cell.angle_beta   90.00
_cell.angle_gamma   90.00
#
_symmetry.space_group_name_H-M   'P 1'
#
loop_
_entity.id
_entity.type
_entity.pdbx_description
1 polymer ?
#
loop_
_entity_poly.entity_id
_entity_poly.type
_entity_poly.pdbx_seq_one_letter_code
_entity_poly.pdbx_strand_id
1 'polypeptide(L)'
;MSSHDAAPTPDVPVAPTGAPAAWRTRPERPDDAPALRDLLVAAFPTPEEADLVEALRAAGEAWIEGLSWIAHADGDPRPVAQALLTRAHVGGEPVLALAPCATLPAQQRRGAGSAAIRAALEAAREQGENLIVVLGHAEYYPRFGFTPASGFGVTAPFDVPDEALLALALDPVRPTPRGEIAYPPAFGV
;
A
#
# COMPACT_ATOMS: atom_id res chain seq x y z
N MET A 1 -34.09 -53.53 23.88
CA MET A 1 -33.78 -52.26 24.55
C MET A 1 -32.29 -52.08 24.49
N SER A 2 -31.81 -51.41 23.46
CA SER A 2 -30.37 -51.14 23.29
C SER A 2 -30.18 -49.61 23.35
N SER A 3 -29.58 -49.17 24.44
CA SER A 3 -29.21 -47.79 24.64
C SER A 3 -27.96 -47.48 23.78
N HIS A 4 -28.07 -46.53 22.83
CA HIS A 4 -26.95 -45.96 22.15
C HIS A 4 -26.34 -44.85 22.99
N ASP A 5 -25.17 -45.15 23.51
CA ASP A 5 -24.31 -44.17 24.18
C ASP A 5 -23.62 -43.30 23.13
N ALA A 6 -23.98 -42.04 23.06
CA ALA A 6 -23.37 -41.08 22.15
C ALA A 6 -22.10 -40.53 22.82
N ALA A 7 -20.96 -40.77 22.20
CA ALA A 7 -19.68 -40.24 22.61
C ALA A 7 -19.68 -38.67 22.52
N PRO A 8 -19.03 -37.96 23.45
CA PRO A 8 -18.94 -36.50 23.43
C PRO A 8 -18.02 -36.06 22.26
N THR A 9 -18.51 -35.12 21.46
CA THR A 9 -17.75 -34.41 20.44
C THR A 9 -16.57 -33.66 21.09
N PRO A 10 -15.36 -33.73 20.53
CA PRO A 10 -14.23 -32.99 21.08
C PRO A 10 -14.46 -31.47 20.94
N ASP A 11 -14.29 -30.79 22.04
CA ASP A 11 -14.32 -29.34 22.14
C ASP A 11 -13.16 -28.76 21.31
N VAL A 12 -13.47 -28.13 20.18
CA VAL A 12 -12.49 -27.44 19.36
C VAL A 12 -12.21 -26.11 20.06
N PRO A 13 -10.98 -25.85 20.47
CA PRO A 13 -10.67 -24.58 21.14
C PRO A 13 -10.89 -23.42 20.15
N VAL A 14 -11.87 -22.59 20.44
CA VAL A 14 -12.07 -21.29 19.78
C VAL A 14 -10.84 -20.45 20.11
N ALA A 15 -10.06 -20.15 19.07
CA ALA A 15 -8.92 -19.24 19.19
C ALA A 15 -9.39 -17.93 19.84
N PRO A 16 -8.65 -17.37 20.80
CA PRO A 16 -9.04 -16.14 21.47
C PRO A 16 -9.18 -15.03 20.42
N THR A 17 -10.30 -14.33 20.44
CA THR A 17 -10.53 -13.09 19.71
C THR A 17 -9.58 -12.05 20.33
N GLY A 18 -8.33 -12.05 19.87
CA GLY A 18 -7.30 -11.10 20.32
C GLY A 18 -7.74 -9.69 19.96
N ALA A 19 -7.51 -8.74 20.87
CA ALA A 19 -7.58 -7.32 20.57
C ALA A 19 -6.87 -7.04 19.25
N PRO A 20 -7.34 -6.06 18.43
CA PRO A 20 -6.71 -5.76 17.16
C PRO A 20 -5.20 -5.56 17.38
N ALA A 21 -4.38 -6.30 16.65
CA ALA A 21 -2.94 -6.22 16.81
C ALA A 21 -2.52 -4.75 16.64
N ALA A 22 -1.84 -4.20 17.63
CA ALA A 22 -1.29 -2.86 17.54
C ALA A 22 -0.13 -2.90 16.56
N TRP A 23 -0.36 -2.37 15.36
CA TRP A 23 0.68 -2.27 14.34
C TRP A 23 1.59 -1.09 14.65
N ARG A 24 2.90 -1.33 14.65
CA ARG A 24 3.92 -0.29 14.64
C ARG A 24 4.27 0.02 13.19
N THR A 25 4.57 1.27 12.91
CA THR A 25 4.99 1.72 11.58
C THR A 25 6.31 2.46 11.68
N ARG A 26 7.13 2.30 10.66
CA ARG A 26 8.39 3.04 10.50
C ARG A 26 8.77 3.13 9.02
N PRO A 27 9.64 4.06 8.65
CA PRO A 27 10.27 4.03 7.33
C PRO A 27 11.02 2.71 7.11
N GLU A 28 11.05 2.28 5.86
CA GLU A 28 11.91 1.19 5.40
C GLU A 28 13.38 1.52 5.69
N ARG A 29 14.15 0.51 6.01
CA ARG A 29 15.60 0.56 6.17
C ARG A 29 16.28 -0.29 5.10
N PRO A 30 17.54 -0.03 4.74
CA PRO A 30 18.26 -0.85 3.76
C PRO A 30 18.24 -2.35 4.08
N ASP A 31 18.34 -2.70 5.38
CA ASP A 31 18.33 -4.10 5.85
C ASP A 31 16.96 -4.79 5.72
N ASP A 32 15.89 -4.05 5.47
CA ASP A 32 14.56 -4.62 5.25
C ASP A 32 14.38 -5.17 3.83
N ALA A 33 15.21 -4.80 2.88
CA ALA A 33 15.03 -5.12 1.46
C ALA A 33 14.81 -6.60 1.17
N PRO A 34 15.54 -7.56 1.77
CA PRO A 34 15.27 -8.99 1.55
C PRO A 34 13.89 -9.42 2.08
N ALA A 35 13.52 -8.97 3.28
CA ALA A 35 12.23 -9.30 3.88
C ALA A 35 11.05 -8.66 3.13
N LEU A 36 11.25 -7.47 2.55
CA LEU A 36 10.26 -6.82 1.71
C LEU A 36 10.09 -7.52 0.37
N ARG A 37 11.18 -8.04 -0.22
CA ARG A 37 11.06 -8.88 -1.42
C ARG A 37 10.21 -10.11 -1.13
N ASP A 38 10.50 -10.83 -0.05
CA ASP A 38 9.73 -12.02 0.36
C ASP A 38 8.25 -11.66 0.62
N LEU A 39 7.97 -10.53 1.25
CA LEU A 39 6.62 -10.02 1.49
C LEU A 39 5.89 -9.77 0.18
N LEU A 40 6.52 -9.09 -0.78
CA LEU A 40 5.93 -8.77 -2.08
C LEU A 40 5.64 -10.05 -2.89
N VAL A 41 6.61 -10.96 -2.97
CA VAL A 41 6.42 -12.26 -3.64
C VAL A 41 5.30 -13.08 -2.99
N ALA A 42 5.12 -12.99 -1.68
CA ALA A 42 4.02 -13.68 -0.99
C ALA A 42 2.66 -12.99 -1.17
N ALA A 43 2.63 -11.67 -1.40
CA ALA A 43 1.41 -10.88 -1.48
C ALA A 43 0.79 -10.85 -2.88
N PHE A 44 1.61 -11.01 -3.93
CA PHE A 44 1.19 -10.90 -5.33
C PHE A 44 1.32 -12.25 -6.06
N PRO A 45 0.55 -12.47 -7.15
CA PRO A 45 0.59 -13.72 -7.92
C PRO A 45 1.92 -13.97 -8.64
N THR A 46 2.64 -12.88 -8.96
CA THR A 46 3.91 -12.90 -9.71
C THR A 46 4.97 -12.10 -8.93
N PRO A 47 6.27 -12.25 -9.21
CA PRO A 47 7.31 -11.47 -8.58
C PRO A 47 7.46 -10.05 -9.16
N GLU A 48 6.62 -9.65 -10.10
CA GLU A 48 6.74 -8.38 -10.85
C GLU A 48 6.74 -7.17 -9.93
N GLU A 49 5.93 -7.15 -8.87
CA GLU A 49 5.91 -6.06 -7.90
C GLU A 49 7.17 -6.03 -7.03
N ALA A 50 7.76 -7.18 -6.74
CA ALA A 50 9.04 -7.24 -6.05
C ALA A 50 10.18 -6.73 -6.94
N ASP A 51 10.18 -7.11 -8.20
CA ASP A 51 11.16 -6.66 -9.21
C ASP A 51 11.00 -5.16 -9.50
N LEU A 52 9.74 -4.66 -9.54
CA LEU A 52 9.43 -3.23 -9.64
C LEU A 52 10.06 -2.44 -8.50
N VAL A 53 9.88 -2.87 -7.25
CA VAL A 53 10.44 -2.16 -6.07
C VAL A 53 11.97 -2.13 -6.12
N GLU A 54 12.61 -3.22 -6.55
CA GLU A 54 14.06 -3.26 -6.72
C GLU A 54 14.53 -2.30 -7.84
N ALA A 55 13.83 -2.28 -8.97
CA ALA A 55 14.12 -1.37 -10.07
C ALA A 55 13.94 0.10 -9.68
N LEU A 56 12.87 0.44 -8.95
CA LEU A 56 12.63 1.79 -8.45
C LEU A 56 13.72 2.24 -7.47
N ARG A 57 14.16 1.35 -6.58
CA ARG A 57 15.25 1.63 -5.64
C ARG A 57 16.58 1.85 -6.37
N ALA A 58 16.85 1.07 -7.42
CA ALA A 58 18.07 1.19 -8.23
C ALA A 58 18.07 2.42 -9.13
N ALA A 59 16.91 2.84 -9.65
CA ALA A 59 16.79 3.98 -10.56
C ALA A 59 17.08 5.34 -9.89
N GLY A 60 16.92 5.44 -8.57
CA GLY A 60 17.25 6.62 -7.78
C GLY A 60 16.31 7.81 -7.95
N GLU A 61 15.99 8.22 -9.18
CA GLU A 61 15.15 9.40 -9.45
C GLU A 61 13.70 9.25 -8.98
N ALA A 62 13.17 8.03 -9.04
CA ALA A 62 11.80 7.74 -8.60
C ALA A 62 11.71 7.43 -7.11
N TRP A 63 12.81 7.02 -6.50
CA TRP A 63 12.87 6.69 -5.08
C TRP A 63 12.99 7.95 -4.24
N ILE A 64 12.08 8.11 -3.28
CA ILE A 64 12.09 9.26 -2.37
C ILE A 64 12.41 8.75 -0.96
N GLU A 65 13.50 9.24 -0.39
CA GLU A 65 13.91 8.89 0.97
C GLU A 65 12.78 9.14 1.97
N GLY A 66 12.50 8.15 2.83
CA GLY A 66 11.46 8.25 3.85
C GLY A 66 10.02 8.04 3.36
N LEU A 67 9.79 7.71 2.09
CA LEU A 67 8.44 7.46 1.55
C LEU A 67 8.12 6.00 1.25
N SER A 68 8.99 5.07 1.65
CA SER A 68 8.65 3.64 1.80
C SER A 68 8.40 3.34 3.27
N TRP A 69 7.18 2.94 3.60
CA TRP A 69 6.76 2.68 4.98
C TRP A 69 6.35 1.24 5.17
N ILE A 70 6.75 0.67 6.29
CA ILE A 70 6.37 -0.68 6.70
C ILE A 70 5.48 -0.66 7.93
N ALA A 71 4.64 -1.70 8.05
CA ALA A 71 4.02 -2.06 9.32
C ALA A 71 4.59 -3.38 9.83
N HIS A 72 4.75 -3.49 11.14
CA HIS A 72 5.24 -4.68 11.83
C HIS A 72 4.49 -4.87 13.15
N ALA A 73 4.52 -6.08 13.72
CA ALA A 73 3.92 -6.35 15.02
C ALA A 73 4.76 -5.73 16.15
N ASP A 74 4.11 -5.41 17.27
CA ASP A 74 4.85 -4.99 18.46
C ASP A 74 5.75 -6.13 18.94
N GLY A 75 7.02 -5.83 19.18
CA GLY A 75 8.03 -6.81 19.59
C GLY A 75 8.65 -7.66 18.45
N ASP A 76 8.16 -7.56 17.22
CA ASP A 76 8.75 -8.20 16.03
C ASP A 76 8.98 -7.17 14.92
N PRO A 77 10.22 -6.76 14.63
CA PRO A 77 10.52 -5.70 13.66
C PRO A 77 10.35 -6.12 12.19
N ARG A 78 10.04 -7.39 11.91
CA ARG A 78 9.89 -7.89 10.52
C ARG A 78 8.70 -7.25 9.83
N PRO A 79 8.85 -6.77 8.59
CA PRO A 79 7.76 -6.19 7.81
C PRO A 79 6.64 -7.21 7.59
N VAL A 80 5.40 -6.80 7.82
CA VAL A 80 4.20 -7.56 7.47
C VAL A 80 3.34 -6.84 6.44
N ALA A 81 3.56 -5.54 6.25
CA ALA A 81 2.96 -4.75 5.18
C ALA A 81 3.93 -3.64 4.75
N GLN A 82 3.80 -3.23 3.50
CA GLN A 82 4.52 -2.10 2.90
C GLN A 82 3.54 -1.19 2.15
N ALA A 83 3.82 0.11 2.20
CA ALA A 83 3.24 1.12 1.33
C ALA A 83 4.39 1.99 0.78
N LEU A 84 4.54 2.02 -0.54
CA LEU A 84 5.59 2.76 -1.22
C LEU A 84 4.97 3.92 -2.00
N LEU A 85 5.51 5.12 -1.77
CA LEU A 85 5.25 6.30 -2.58
C LEU A 85 6.49 6.63 -3.41
N THR A 86 6.30 6.80 -4.71
CA THR A 86 7.38 7.09 -5.66
C THR A 86 7.08 8.35 -6.44
N ARG A 87 8.13 8.99 -6.99
CA ARG A 87 7.97 10.14 -7.86
C ARG A 87 7.24 9.73 -9.14
N ALA A 88 6.20 10.48 -9.49
CA ALA A 88 5.53 10.47 -10.78
C ALA A 88 5.28 11.93 -11.19
N HIS A 89 4.73 12.15 -12.38
CA HIS A 89 4.41 13.49 -12.87
C HIS A 89 2.98 13.53 -13.43
N VAL A 90 2.30 14.64 -13.29
CA VAL A 90 1.01 14.92 -13.95
C VAL A 90 1.15 16.24 -14.68
N GLY A 91 0.96 16.21 -16.00
CA GLY A 91 1.14 17.41 -16.82
C GLY A 91 2.56 18.00 -16.73
N GLY A 92 3.57 17.19 -16.41
CA GLY A 92 4.95 17.61 -16.19
C GLY A 92 5.29 18.04 -14.76
N GLU A 93 4.32 18.24 -13.89
CA GLU A 93 4.53 18.64 -12.50
C GLU A 93 4.72 17.41 -11.59
N PRO A 94 5.60 17.47 -10.58
CA PRO A 94 5.87 16.33 -9.72
C PRO A 94 4.67 16.01 -8.81
N VAL A 95 4.36 14.72 -8.73
CA VAL A 95 3.35 14.13 -7.86
C VAL A 95 3.88 12.82 -7.29
N LEU A 96 3.07 12.13 -6.49
CA LEU A 96 3.40 10.79 -5.99
C LEU A 96 2.48 9.74 -6.60
N ALA A 97 3.05 8.57 -6.91
CA ALA A 97 2.32 7.33 -7.16
C ALA A 97 2.41 6.43 -5.92
N LEU A 98 1.28 5.92 -5.45
CA LEU A 98 1.21 4.95 -4.36
C LEU A 98 1.18 3.53 -4.94
N ALA A 99 2.35 2.91 -5.08
CA ALA A 99 2.51 1.56 -5.61
C ALA A 99 3.94 1.02 -5.37
N PRO A 100 4.06 -0.26 -4.96
CA PRO A 100 2.97 -1.13 -4.55
C PRO A 100 2.52 -0.91 -3.09
N CYS A 101 1.33 -1.44 -2.77
CA CYS A 101 0.87 -1.64 -1.40
C CYS A 101 0.70 -3.13 -1.16
N ALA A 102 1.44 -3.70 -0.23
CA ALA A 102 1.46 -5.13 0.04
C ALA A 102 1.17 -5.43 1.51
N THR A 103 0.56 -6.59 1.76
CA THR A 103 0.40 -7.15 3.11
C THR A 103 0.50 -8.66 3.02
N LEU A 104 1.30 -9.28 3.88
CA LEU A 104 1.41 -10.74 3.98
C LEU A 104 0.01 -11.38 4.04
N PRO A 105 -0.27 -12.44 3.25
CA PRO A 105 -1.60 -13.07 3.21
C PRO A 105 -2.17 -13.40 4.58
N ALA A 106 -1.35 -13.94 5.49
CA ALA A 106 -1.74 -14.28 6.86
C ALA A 106 -2.08 -13.07 7.75
N GLN A 107 -1.71 -11.85 7.34
CA GLN A 107 -1.92 -10.60 8.10
C GLN A 107 -2.91 -9.65 7.41
N GLN A 108 -3.47 -10.04 6.28
CA GLN A 108 -4.49 -9.26 5.58
C GLN A 108 -5.74 -9.07 6.43
N ARG A 109 -6.49 -7.99 6.14
CA ARG A 109 -7.73 -7.62 6.84
C ARG A 109 -7.59 -7.40 8.36
N ARG A 110 -6.35 -7.25 8.85
CA ARG A 110 -6.03 -6.97 10.26
C ARG A 110 -5.52 -5.55 10.49
N GLY A 111 -5.54 -4.70 9.46
CA GLY A 111 -5.20 -3.28 9.55
C GLY A 111 -3.73 -2.93 9.28
N ALA A 112 -2.82 -3.91 9.06
CA ALA A 112 -1.40 -3.65 8.82
C ALA A 112 -1.16 -2.77 7.57
N GLY A 113 -1.75 -3.13 6.42
CA GLY A 113 -1.64 -2.33 5.20
C GLY A 113 -2.20 -0.92 5.37
N SER A 114 -3.34 -0.79 6.07
CA SER A 114 -3.91 0.53 6.37
C SER A 114 -3.02 1.37 7.28
N ALA A 115 -2.30 0.76 8.22
CA ALA A 115 -1.34 1.46 9.06
C ALA A 115 -0.15 1.97 8.25
N ALA A 116 0.43 1.13 7.37
CA ALA A 116 1.53 1.52 6.49
C ALA A 116 1.13 2.66 5.55
N ILE A 117 -0.05 2.58 4.90
CA ILE A 117 -0.56 3.63 4.01
C ILE A 117 -0.72 4.95 4.76
N ARG A 118 -1.37 4.98 5.94
CA ARG A 118 -1.54 6.21 6.71
C ARG A 118 -0.20 6.84 7.09
N ALA A 119 0.77 6.03 7.48
CA ALA A 119 2.11 6.51 7.82
C ALA A 119 2.83 7.11 6.59
N ALA A 120 2.73 6.46 5.42
CA ALA A 120 3.27 6.97 4.17
C ALA A 120 2.62 8.29 3.74
N LEU A 121 1.29 8.42 3.87
CA LEU A 121 0.56 9.65 3.56
C LEU A 121 0.95 10.80 4.49
N GLU A 122 1.16 10.53 5.77
CA GLU A 122 1.61 11.55 6.72
C GLU A 122 3.04 12.00 6.44
N ALA A 123 3.94 11.06 6.16
CA ALA A 123 5.32 11.39 5.76
C ALA A 123 5.36 12.22 4.47
N ALA A 124 4.50 11.92 3.49
CA ALA A 124 4.38 12.71 2.26
C ALA A 124 3.91 14.15 2.57
N ARG A 125 2.95 14.31 3.48
CA ARG A 125 2.49 15.62 3.94
C ARG A 125 3.60 16.41 4.62
N GLU A 126 4.37 15.78 5.50
CA GLU A 126 5.51 16.38 6.20
C GLU A 126 6.61 16.82 5.23
N GLN A 127 6.80 16.09 4.13
CA GLN A 127 7.74 16.45 3.06
C GLN A 127 7.21 17.51 2.09
N GLY A 128 5.97 18.01 2.29
CA GLY A 128 5.37 19.06 1.48
C GLY A 128 4.81 18.59 0.14
N GLU A 129 4.65 17.29 -0.05
CA GLU A 129 3.96 16.70 -1.20
C GLU A 129 2.46 17.05 -1.16
N ASN A 130 1.79 17.02 -2.32
CA ASN A 130 0.37 17.33 -2.33
C ASN A 130 -0.49 16.31 -3.04
N LEU A 131 -0.24 15.97 -4.30
CA LEU A 131 -1.09 15.05 -5.06
C LEU A 131 -0.49 13.65 -5.03
N ILE A 132 -1.32 12.69 -4.63
CA ILE A 132 -0.99 11.26 -4.65
C ILE A 132 -2.00 10.55 -5.55
N VAL A 133 -1.51 9.75 -6.48
CA VAL A 133 -2.34 8.94 -7.39
C VAL A 133 -2.13 7.46 -7.07
N VAL A 134 -3.19 6.69 -7.13
CA VAL A 134 -3.16 5.23 -6.94
C VAL A 134 -4.06 4.56 -7.96
N LEU A 135 -3.58 3.47 -8.54
CA LEU A 135 -4.40 2.52 -9.28
C LEU A 135 -4.75 1.37 -8.35
N GLY A 136 -6.03 1.18 -8.06
CA GLY A 136 -6.42 0.14 -7.10
C GLY A 136 -7.91 0.02 -6.87
N HIS A 137 -8.28 -0.74 -5.83
CA HIS A 137 -9.65 -1.11 -5.55
C HIS A 137 -10.49 0.09 -5.08
N ALA A 138 -11.55 0.39 -5.82
CA ALA A 138 -12.50 1.46 -5.53
C ALA A 138 -13.12 1.39 -4.10
N GLU A 139 -13.19 0.21 -3.50
CA GLU A 139 -13.75 0.02 -2.16
C GLU A 139 -12.71 0.19 -1.02
N TYR A 140 -11.42 0.18 -1.37
CA TYR A 140 -10.36 0.20 -0.36
C TYR A 140 -9.81 1.59 -0.07
N TYR A 141 -9.44 2.34 -1.10
CA TYR A 141 -8.72 3.60 -0.97
C TYR A 141 -9.56 4.80 -0.50
N PRO A 142 -10.89 4.87 -0.71
CA PRO A 142 -11.71 5.96 -0.18
C PRO A 142 -11.65 6.13 1.34
N ARG A 143 -11.32 5.08 2.10
CA ARG A 143 -11.12 5.16 3.56
C ARG A 143 -9.93 6.03 3.99
N PHE A 144 -9.06 6.37 3.06
CA PHE A 144 -7.92 7.28 3.25
C PHE A 144 -8.17 8.67 2.66
N GLY A 145 -9.34 8.88 2.04
CA GLY A 145 -9.71 10.15 1.41
C GLY A 145 -9.49 10.19 -0.10
N PHE A 146 -9.05 9.11 -0.73
CA PHE A 146 -8.94 9.04 -2.19
C PHE A 146 -10.31 9.08 -2.84
N THR A 147 -10.39 9.81 -3.96
CA THR A 147 -11.58 9.90 -4.83
C THR A 147 -11.15 9.71 -6.29
N PRO A 148 -12.08 9.51 -7.24
CA PRO A 148 -11.73 9.37 -8.65
C PRO A 148 -10.80 10.48 -9.14
N ALA A 149 -9.71 10.10 -9.81
CA ALA A 149 -8.67 10.99 -10.29
C ALA A 149 -9.19 11.97 -11.35
N SER A 150 -10.26 11.61 -12.06
CA SER A 150 -10.97 12.48 -12.99
C SER A 150 -11.48 13.77 -12.33
N GLY A 151 -11.85 13.73 -11.05
CA GLY A 151 -12.23 14.92 -10.27
C GLY A 151 -11.10 15.93 -10.13
N PHE A 152 -9.85 15.48 -10.18
CA PHE A 152 -8.65 16.32 -10.21
C PHE A 152 -8.21 16.68 -11.64
N GLY A 153 -8.84 16.08 -12.66
CA GLY A 153 -8.45 16.21 -14.06
C GLY A 153 -7.19 15.41 -14.39
N VAL A 154 -6.97 14.31 -13.67
CA VAL A 154 -5.86 13.37 -13.88
C VAL A 154 -6.36 12.17 -14.67
N THR A 155 -5.60 11.75 -15.68
CA THR A 155 -5.88 10.57 -16.52
C THR A 155 -4.69 9.61 -16.52
N ALA A 156 -4.93 8.33 -16.84
CA ALA A 156 -3.88 7.35 -17.07
C ALA A 156 -3.47 7.31 -18.54
N PRO A 157 -2.24 6.84 -18.88
CA PRO A 157 -1.79 6.61 -20.25
C PRO A 157 -2.36 5.32 -20.88
N PHE A 158 -3.29 4.66 -20.19
CA PHE A 158 -3.96 3.43 -20.61
C PHE A 158 -5.42 3.44 -20.18
N ASP A 159 -6.23 2.56 -20.80
CA ASP A 159 -7.64 2.44 -20.46
C ASP A 159 -7.81 1.84 -19.06
N VAL A 160 -8.52 2.54 -18.19
CA VAL A 160 -8.82 2.13 -16.82
C VAL A 160 -10.19 2.68 -16.40
N PRO A 161 -11.00 1.90 -15.65
CA PRO A 161 -12.23 2.40 -15.08
C PRO A 161 -11.97 3.61 -14.17
N ASP A 162 -12.85 4.63 -14.23
CA ASP A 162 -12.70 5.87 -13.44
C ASP A 162 -12.60 5.60 -11.93
N GLU A 163 -13.33 4.62 -11.45
CA GLU A 163 -13.34 4.21 -10.06
C GLU A 163 -12.05 3.49 -9.62
N ALA A 164 -11.18 3.08 -10.54
CA ALA A 164 -9.94 2.38 -10.22
C ALA A 164 -8.71 3.29 -10.20
N LEU A 165 -8.73 4.41 -10.95
CA LEU A 165 -7.70 5.44 -10.85
C LEU A 165 -8.15 6.51 -9.86
N LEU A 166 -7.49 6.57 -8.73
CA LEU A 166 -7.90 7.42 -7.62
C LEU A 166 -6.80 8.41 -7.28
N ALA A 167 -7.18 9.57 -6.74
CA ALA A 167 -6.25 10.60 -6.31
C ALA A 167 -6.63 11.18 -4.96
N LEU A 168 -5.63 11.71 -4.26
CA LEU A 168 -5.77 12.39 -2.97
C LEU A 168 -4.91 13.66 -2.97
N ALA A 169 -5.53 14.82 -2.71
CA ALA A 169 -4.81 16.02 -2.35
C ALA A 169 -4.62 16.05 -0.83
N LEU A 170 -3.36 16.08 -0.37
CA LEU A 170 -3.03 16.15 1.06
C LEU A 170 -3.40 17.51 1.67
N ASP A 171 -3.28 18.57 0.89
CA ASP A 171 -3.80 19.91 1.19
C ASP A 171 -4.83 20.30 0.10
N PRO A 172 -6.14 20.23 0.39
CA PRO A 172 -7.17 20.51 -0.59
C PRO A 172 -7.26 21.99 -1.02
N VAL A 173 -6.60 22.90 -0.30
CA VAL A 173 -6.56 24.33 -0.65
C VAL A 173 -5.46 24.62 -1.67
N ARG A 174 -4.41 23.82 -1.69
CA ARG A 174 -3.28 23.96 -2.62
C ARG A 174 -3.69 23.41 -4.00
N PRO A 175 -3.48 24.16 -5.10
CA PRO A 175 -3.75 23.67 -6.44
C PRO A 175 -3.02 22.36 -6.76
N THR A 176 -3.67 21.49 -7.50
CA THR A 176 -3.10 20.23 -8.00
C THR A 176 -2.89 20.29 -9.51
N PRO A 177 -1.84 19.66 -10.05
CA PRO A 177 -1.63 19.56 -11.48
C PRO A 177 -2.73 18.72 -12.16
N ARG A 178 -2.91 18.95 -13.46
CA ARG A 178 -3.91 18.29 -14.31
C ARG A 178 -3.24 17.72 -15.55
N GLY A 179 -3.77 16.63 -16.06
CA GLY A 179 -3.26 15.97 -17.26
C GLY A 179 -3.03 14.49 -17.06
N GLU A 180 -2.34 13.87 -18.00
CA GLU A 180 -1.99 12.47 -17.93
C GLU A 180 -0.85 12.24 -16.92
N ILE A 181 -0.99 11.16 -16.13
CA ILE A 181 0.08 10.75 -15.22
C ILE A 181 1.18 10.03 -16.01
N ALA A 182 2.41 10.46 -15.78
CA ALA A 182 3.62 9.79 -16.26
C ALA A 182 4.28 9.07 -15.07
N TYR A 183 4.28 7.76 -15.12
CA TYR A 183 4.95 6.91 -14.13
C TYR A 183 6.47 6.83 -14.43
N PRO A 184 7.30 6.48 -13.43
CA PRO A 184 8.69 6.15 -13.68
C PRO A 184 8.83 4.99 -14.71
N PRO A 185 9.90 4.96 -15.53
CA PRO A 185 10.08 3.91 -16.53
C PRO A 185 10.05 2.47 -15.99
N ALA A 186 10.39 2.28 -14.71
CA ALA A 186 10.34 0.98 -14.06
C ALA A 186 8.94 0.36 -14.03
N PHE A 187 7.86 1.17 -14.11
CA PHE A 187 6.49 0.65 -14.16
C PHE A 187 6.14 -0.01 -15.50
N GLY A 188 6.90 0.25 -16.57
CA GLY A 188 6.68 -0.37 -17.89
C GLY A 188 5.44 0.14 -18.64
N VAL A 189 4.90 1.28 -18.27
CA VAL A 189 3.70 1.93 -18.82
C VAL A 189 3.99 3.35 -19.29
#